data_034eefaaf7a8c84043f318493ebb513e
#
_entry.id   034eefaaf7a8c84043f318493ebb513e
#
_cell.length_a   1.000
_cell.length_b   1.000
_cell.length_c   1.000
_cell.angle_alpha   90.00
_cell.angle_beta   90.00
_cell.angle_gamma   90.00
#
_symmetry.space_group_name_H-M   'P 1'
#
loop_
_entity.id
_entity.type
_entity.pdbx_description
1 polymer ?
#
loop_
_entity_poly.entity_id
_entity_poly.type
_entity_poly.pdbx_seq_one_letter_code
_entity_poly.pdbx_strand_id
1 'polypeptide(L)'
;MKDEDTTKEQLLSEVRELRQRLARLQALEAERNGVEEALRESETKFRTQFHLSPQPSAITEAKTGRLIDVNDKYCELTRYERAELIGRTTPELGFYPQGDRDRLVRELETSGEARGLEMNFKTRDGTILTVLMSARVIQAESEPYILSVVLDVTERRRLRAQLEQARKMEAVATLAAGIAHEFNNALTGVIGNLDLLELVLNGREQAGNYLKPIKSSAFRMARLTSQLLAYAREGKYQTRTFSLSDFVEDILPVLRHAIHPEVRLETDLPHHVSPVEADPTQMQMVLSAVVANAAEAIEGRGRIRIITGNDEITEETAQQHPDLPTGSYVCLRVDDDGRGMDEETRARMFEPFFTTKFHGRGLGMAAVYGIVKNHNGWIEVDSELGKGTVVRIYLPAAGGSAKAADKDSS
;
A
#
# COMPACT_ATOMS: atom_id res chain seq x y z
N MET A 1 79.97 10.72 -69.28
CA MET A 1 78.98 11.85 -69.14
C MET A 1 77.53 11.45 -69.42
N LYS A 2 77.21 10.66 -70.47
CA LYS A 2 75.78 10.28 -70.67
C LYS A 2 75.16 9.28 -69.69
N ASP A 3 75.93 8.40 -69.11
CA ASP A 3 75.44 7.38 -68.13
C ASP A 3 75.22 7.96 -66.76
N GLU A 4 75.98 8.95 -66.33
CA GLU A 4 75.79 9.60 -65.00
C GLU A 4 74.54 10.48 -64.92
N ASP A 5 74.17 11.15 -66.04
CA ASP A 5 72.95 11.98 -66.12
C ASP A 5 71.67 11.10 -66.13
N THR A 6 71.70 9.92 -66.77
CA THR A 6 70.58 8.97 -66.79
C THR A 6 70.32 8.38 -65.35
N THR A 7 71.37 8.09 -64.62
CA THR A 7 71.28 7.59 -63.26
C THR A 7 70.76 8.64 -62.26
N LYS A 8 71.11 9.93 -62.50
CA LYS A 8 70.69 11.04 -61.67
C LYS A 8 69.18 11.31 -61.84
N GLU A 9 68.69 11.28 -63.10
CA GLU A 9 67.26 11.45 -63.39
C GLU A 9 66.42 10.29 -62.85
N GLN A 10 66.89 9.06 -62.91
CA GLN A 10 66.20 7.91 -62.28
C GLN A 10 66.12 8.06 -60.79
N LEU A 11 67.17 8.41 -60.08
CA LEU A 11 67.16 8.68 -58.64
C LEU A 11 66.25 9.84 -58.25
N LEU A 12 66.19 10.90 -59.03
CA LEU A 12 65.27 12.02 -58.80
C LEU A 12 63.82 11.60 -59.00
N SER A 13 63.51 10.72 -59.94
CA SER A 13 62.17 10.16 -60.15
C SER A 13 61.77 9.29 -58.98
N GLU A 14 62.63 8.42 -58.50
CA GLU A 14 62.39 7.55 -57.34
C GLU A 14 62.19 8.33 -56.05
N VAL A 15 62.99 9.37 -55.81
CA VAL A 15 62.82 10.26 -54.66
C VAL A 15 61.45 11.00 -54.74
N ARG A 16 61.00 11.41 -55.91
CA ARG A 16 59.64 12.02 -56.05
C ARG A 16 58.55 11.04 -55.78
N GLU A 17 58.66 9.81 -56.26
CA GLU A 17 57.69 8.73 -56.00
C GLU A 17 57.62 8.39 -54.54
N LEU A 18 58.78 8.22 -53.89
CA LEU A 18 58.88 7.94 -52.45
C LEU A 18 58.28 9.10 -51.62
N ARG A 19 58.51 10.33 -51.97
CA ARG A 19 57.91 11.50 -51.30
C ARG A 19 56.39 11.52 -51.46
N GLN A 20 55.84 11.20 -52.62
CA GLN A 20 54.41 11.10 -52.86
C GLN A 20 53.81 9.96 -52.05
N ARG A 21 54.47 8.82 -51.97
CA ARG A 21 54.04 7.67 -51.17
C ARG A 21 54.06 7.98 -49.67
N LEU A 22 55.11 8.66 -49.19
CA LEU A 22 55.19 9.14 -47.83
C LEU A 22 54.08 10.12 -47.45
N ALA A 23 53.82 11.11 -48.29
CA ALA A 23 52.75 12.07 -48.12
C ALA A 23 51.35 11.40 -48.08
N ARG A 24 51.12 10.37 -48.91
CA ARG A 24 49.87 9.59 -48.90
C ARG A 24 49.73 8.74 -47.62
N LEU A 25 50.81 8.12 -47.17
CA LEU A 25 50.80 7.35 -45.90
C LEU A 25 50.55 8.27 -44.69
N GLN A 26 51.17 9.45 -44.67
CA GLN A 26 50.93 10.43 -43.61
C GLN A 26 49.47 10.94 -43.59
N ALA A 27 48.86 11.15 -44.78
CA ALA A 27 47.48 11.53 -44.89
C ALA A 27 46.53 10.43 -44.37
N LEU A 28 46.78 9.15 -44.75
CA LEU A 28 46.00 7.99 -44.24
C LEU A 28 46.16 7.79 -42.76
N GLU A 29 47.35 8.01 -42.21
CA GLU A 29 47.59 7.92 -40.76
C GLU A 29 46.87 9.03 -39.99
N ALA A 30 46.84 10.25 -40.49
CA ALA A 30 46.09 11.37 -39.94
C ALA A 30 44.59 11.09 -39.96
N GLU A 31 44.03 10.57 -41.07
CA GLU A 31 42.64 10.17 -41.21
C GLU A 31 42.28 9.05 -40.21
N ARG A 32 43.10 8.00 -40.10
CA ARG A 32 42.88 6.93 -39.15
C ARG A 32 42.88 7.43 -37.69
N ASN A 33 43.87 8.25 -37.32
CA ASN A 33 43.94 8.86 -36.02
C ASN A 33 42.70 9.72 -35.70
N GLY A 34 42.19 10.49 -36.65
CA GLY A 34 40.96 11.26 -36.52
C GLY A 34 39.73 10.36 -36.28
N VAL A 35 39.63 9.22 -36.98
CA VAL A 35 38.52 8.25 -36.80
C VAL A 35 38.63 7.56 -35.45
N GLU A 36 39.83 7.14 -35.03
CA GLU A 36 40.07 6.53 -33.73
C GLU A 36 39.72 7.49 -32.58
N GLU A 37 40.07 8.76 -32.70
CA GLU A 37 39.74 9.79 -31.68
C GLU A 37 38.24 10.07 -31.61
N ALA A 38 37.56 10.20 -32.77
CA ALA A 38 36.10 10.36 -32.83
C ALA A 38 35.36 9.15 -32.23
N LEU A 39 35.84 7.93 -32.52
CA LEU A 39 35.27 6.70 -31.95
C LEU A 39 35.43 6.71 -30.42
N ARG A 40 36.62 7.00 -29.90
CA ARG A 40 36.92 7.07 -28.48
C ARG A 40 36.05 8.11 -27.74
N GLU A 41 35.87 9.28 -28.39
CA GLU A 41 34.98 10.32 -27.83
C GLU A 41 33.53 9.84 -27.77
N SER A 42 33.03 9.19 -28.83
CA SER A 42 31.70 8.61 -28.91
C SER A 42 31.48 7.52 -27.85
N GLU A 43 32.44 6.59 -27.72
CA GLU A 43 32.39 5.55 -26.68
C GLU A 43 32.35 6.15 -25.28
N THR A 44 33.19 7.16 -25.03
CA THR A 44 33.24 7.84 -23.72
C THR A 44 31.92 8.54 -23.41
N LYS A 45 31.33 9.25 -24.37
CA LYS A 45 30.02 9.89 -24.23
C LYS A 45 28.93 8.87 -23.92
N PHE A 46 28.86 7.79 -24.71
CA PHE A 46 27.88 6.73 -24.50
C PHE A 46 28.03 6.11 -23.10
N ARG A 47 29.25 5.73 -22.72
CA ARG A 47 29.54 5.12 -21.41
C ARG A 47 29.13 6.06 -20.26
N THR A 48 29.48 7.34 -20.38
CA THR A 48 29.13 8.32 -19.36
C THR A 48 27.60 8.51 -19.28
N GLN A 49 26.90 8.64 -20.39
CA GLN A 49 25.44 8.79 -20.41
C GLN A 49 24.71 7.56 -19.87
N PHE A 50 25.20 6.36 -20.19
CA PHE A 50 24.61 5.10 -19.71
C PHE A 50 24.78 4.94 -18.20
N HIS A 51 26.00 5.15 -17.67
CA HIS A 51 26.28 4.98 -16.24
C HIS A 51 25.66 6.08 -15.36
N LEU A 52 25.63 7.33 -15.83
CA LEU A 52 25.02 8.45 -15.10
C LEU A 52 23.50 8.54 -15.31
N SER A 53 22.90 7.66 -16.13
CA SER A 53 21.44 7.66 -16.29
C SER A 53 20.74 7.44 -14.96
N PRO A 54 19.76 8.28 -14.60
CA PRO A 54 18.98 8.09 -13.36
C PRO A 54 18.03 6.90 -13.42
N GLN A 55 17.85 6.29 -14.60
CA GLN A 55 16.98 5.14 -14.79
C GLN A 55 17.80 3.84 -14.79
N PRO A 56 17.40 2.83 -14.00
CA PRO A 56 17.99 1.51 -14.04
C PRO A 56 17.97 0.94 -15.47
N SER A 57 19.15 0.66 -16.00
CA SER A 57 19.31 0.23 -17.41
C SER A 57 20.27 -0.93 -17.52
N ALA A 58 19.97 -1.87 -18.41
CA ALA A 58 20.80 -3.03 -18.70
C ALA A 58 20.90 -3.29 -20.20
N ILE A 59 22.03 -3.81 -20.62
CA ILE A 59 22.30 -4.31 -21.97
C ILE A 59 22.46 -5.81 -21.87
N THR A 60 21.64 -6.54 -22.62
CA THR A 60 21.68 -8.01 -22.66
C THR A 60 21.83 -8.53 -24.08
N GLU A 61 22.46 -9.65 -24.23
CA GLU A 61 22.52 -10.40 -25.49
C GLU A 61 21.11 -10.89 -25.85
N ALA A 62 20.65 -10.62 -27.07
CA ALA A 62 19.26 -10.89 -27.45
C ALA A 62 18.90 -12.39 -27.43
N LYS A 63 19.82 -13.27 -27.78
CA LYS A 63 19.60 -14.73 -27.86
C LYS A 63 19.54 -15.40 -26.49
N THR A 64 20.43 -15.05 -25.60
CA THR A 64 20.64 -15.77 -24.34
C THR A 64 20.06 -15.04 -23.13
N GLY A 65 19.86 -13.72 -23.23
CA GLY A 65 19.53 -12.87 -22.09
C GLY A 65 20.72 -12.64 -21.15
N ARG A 66 21.97 -12.88 -21.62
CA ARG A 66 23.21 -12.65 -20.87
C ARG A 66 23.45 -11.15 -20.70
N LEU A 67 23.68 -10.71 -19.48
CA LEU A 67 24.01 -9.33 -19.16
C LEU A 67 25.40 -8.97 -19.68
N ILE A 68 25.44 -8.01 -20.60
CA ILE A 68 26.67 -7.45 -21.17
C ILE A 68 27.13 -6.27 -20.34
N ASP A 69 26.19 -5.38 -20.00
CA ASP A 69 26.46 -4.20 -19.21
C ASP A 69 25.21 -3.76 -18.40
N VAL A 70 25.44 -3.11 -17.27
CA VAL A 70 24.40 -2.52 -16.42
C VAL A 70 24.89 -1.17 -15.89
N ASN A 71 23.99 -0.23 -15.65
CA ASN A 71 24.36 1.02 -15.03
C ASN A 71 24.27 0.95 -13.49
N ASP A 72 24.75 2.00 -12.81
CA ASP A 72 24.81 2.01 -11.35
C ASP A 72 23.40 1.92 -10.73
N LYS A 73 22.40 2.56 -11.36
CA LYS A 73 20.99 2.50 -10.90
C LYS A 73 20.37 1.11 -11.04
N TYR A 74 20.82 0.32 -12.00
CA TYR A 74 20.39 -1.08 -12.11
C TYR A 74 20.96 -1.93 -10.98
N CYS A 75 22.19 -1.67 -10.56
CA CYS A 75 22.79 -2.33 -9.40
C CYS A 75 22.04 -1.94 -8.09
N GLU A 76 21.72 -0.66 -7.91
CA GLU A 76 20.94 -0.20 -6.77
C GLU A 76 19.55 -0.87 -6.72
N LEU A 77 18.83 -0.92 -7.85
CA LEU A 77 17.52 -1.55 -7.95
C LEU A 77 17.55 -3.04 -7.63
N THR A 78 18.49 -3.75 -8.24
CA THR A 78 18.59 -5.22 -8.13
C THR A 78 19.25 -5.69 -6.84
N ARG A 79 19.98 -4.79 -6.15
CA ARG A 79 20.81 -5.05 -4.96
C ARG A 79 21.94 -6.05 -5.21
N TYR A 80 22.36 -6.19 -6.47
CA TYR A 80 23.53 -6.96 -6.88
C TYR A 80 24.70 -6.04 -7.19
N GLU A 81 25.90 -6.48 -6.92
CA GLU A 81 27.10 -5.83 -7.44
C GLU A 81 27.24 -6.09 -8.95
N ARG A 82 27.80 -5.13 -9.68
CA ARG A 82 27.99 -5.25 -11.14
C ARG A 82 28.75 -6.53 -11.53
N ALA A 83 29.79 -6.88 -10.78
CA ALA A 83 30.59 -8.08 -11.03
C ALA A 83 29.79 -9.39 -10.89
N GLU A 84 28.71 -9.39 -10.10
CA GLU A 84 27.82 -10.53 -9.92
C GLU A 84 26.79 -10.66 -11.06
N LEU A 85 26.54 -9.57 -11.79
CA LEU A 85 25.54 -9.50 -12.86
C LEU A 85 26.12 -9.81 -14.24
N ILE A 86 27.27 -9.20 -14.56
CA ILE A 86 27.88 -9.30 -15.89
C ILE A 86 28.24 -10.75 -16.21
N GLY A 87 27.85 -11.20 -17.42
CA GLY A 87 28.09 -12.55 -17.90
C GLY A 87 27.06 -13.58 -17.46
N ARG A 88 26.17 -13.26 -16.51
CA ARG A 88 25.06 -14.14 -16.12
C ARG A 88 23.81 -13.85 -16.95
N THR A 89 22.94 -14.83 -17.06
CA THR A 89 21.66 -14.65 -17.76
C THR A 89 20.54 -14.19 -16.80
N THR A 90 19.60 -13.43 -17.30
CA THR A 90 18.45 -12.98 -16.49
C THR A 90 17.62 -14.14 -15.93
N PRO A 91 17.46 -15.32 -16.61
CA PRO A 91 16.84 -16.50 -16.01
C PRO A 91 17.64 -17.09 -14.82
N GLU A 92 18.98 -17.15 -14.90
CA GLU A 92 19.81 -17.66 -13.79
C GLU A 92 19.71 -16.79 -12.54
N LEU A 93 19.49 -15.48 -12.70
CA LEU A 93 19.30 -14.53 -11.61
C LEU A 93 17.86 -14.57 -11.06
N GLY A 94 16.92 -15.16 -11.80
CA GLY A 94 15.55 -15.30 -11.36
C GLY A 94 14.82 -13.97 -11.15
N PHE A 95 15.14 -12.94 -11.92
CA PHE A 95 14.59 -11.61 -11.78
C PHE A 95 13.07 -11.56 -11.97
N TYR A 96 12.53 -12.38 -12.86
CA TYR A 96 11.08 -12.37 -13.15
C TYR A 96 10.49 -13.78 -13.12
N PRO A 97 9.18 -13.91 -12.78
CA PRO A 97 8.43 -15.12 -13.00
C PRO A 97 8.46 -15.52 -14.48
N GLN A 98 8.41 -16.82 -14.76
CA GLN A 98 8.50 -17.35 -16.13
C GLN A 98 7.44 -16.73 -17.06
N GLY A 99 6.21 -16.53 -16.59
CA GLY A 99 5.12 -15.96 -17.40
C GLY A 99 5.40 -14.50 -17.83
N ASP A 100 5.99 -13.68 -16.96
CA ASP A 100 6.36 -12.30 -17.27
C ASP A 100 7.51 -12.25 -18.28
N ARG A 101 8.48 -13.16 -18.12
CA ARG A 101 9.58 -13.31 -19.08
C ARG A 101 9.06 -13.71 -20.47
N ASP A 102 8.16 -14.67 -20.55
CA ASP A 102 7.61 -15.13 -21.83
C ASP A 102 6.80 -14.05 -22.56
N ARG A 103 6.16 -13.14 -21.80
CA ARG A 103 5.50 -11.96 -22.37
C ARG A 103 6.51 -10.99 -22.96
N LEU A 104 7.58 -10.66 -22.23
CA LEU A 104 8.65 -9.76 -22.69
C LEU A 104 9.29 -10.29 -23.97
N VAL A 105 9.66 -11.57 -23.99
CA VAL A 105 10.30 -12.21 -25.16
C VAL A 105 9.36 -12.16 -26.37
N ARG A 106 8.08 -12.51 -26.22
CA ARG A 106 7.10 -12.46 -27.32
C ARG A 106 6.94 -11.05 -27.90
N GLU A 107 6.90 -10.01 -27.07
CA GLU A 107 6.80 -8.63 -27.56
C GLU A 107 8.06 -8.25 -28.33
N LEU A 108 9.24 -8.58 -27.83
CA LEU A 108 10.51 -8.30 -28.51
C LEU A 108 10.65 -9.08 -29.83
N GLU A 109 10.20 -10.32 -29.91
CA GLU A 109 10.23 -11.13 -31.14
C GLU A 109 9.24 -10.58 -32.20
N THR A 110 8.07 -10.09 -31.75
CA THR A 110 7.00 -9.63 -32.67
C THR A 110 7.23 -8.23 -33.18
N SER A 111 7.64 -7.31 -32.33
CA SER A 111 7.72 -5.85 -32.66
C SER A 111 9.12 -5.28 -32.58
N GLY A 112 10.11 -6.03 -32.07
CA GLY A 112 11.46 -5.53 -31.81
C GLY A 112 11.55 -4.63 -30.56
N GLU A 113 10.42 -4.34 -29.90
CA GLU A 113 10.37 -3.52 -28.71
C GLU A 113 9.24 -3.95 -27.75
N ALA A 114 9.46 -3.70 -26.46
CA ALA A 114 8.43 -3.77 -25.43
C ALA A 114 8.37 -2.42 -24.71
N ARG A 115 7.17 -1.87 -24.47
CA ARG A 115 7.01 -0.55 -23.84
C ARG A 115 6.12 -0.62 -22.62
N GLY A 116 6.69 -0.24 -21.47
CA GLY A 116 5.95 -0.12 -20.22
C GLY A 116 5.27 -1.40 -19.79
N LEU A 117 5.88 -2.56 -20.09
CA LEU A 117 5.37 -3.87 -19.68
C LEU A 117 5.46 -3.97 -18.16
N GLU A 118 4.33 -4.14 -17.52
CA GLU A 118 4.27 -4.32 -16.09
C GLU A 118 4.64 -5.75 -15.72
N MET A 119 5.59 -5.88 -14.79
CA MET A 119 6.17 -7.15 -14.38
C MET A 119 6.49 -7.14 -12.89
N ASN A 120 6.50 -8.31 -12.28
CA ASN A 120 7.10 -8.51 -10.97
C ASN A 120 8.60 -8.78 -11.11
N PHE A 121 9.38 -8.02 -10.37
CA PHE A 121 10.84 -8.10 -10.39
C PHE A 121 11.36 -8.49 -9.00
N LYS A 122 12.14 -9.57 -8.93
CA LYS A 122 12.70 -10.05 -7.67
C LYS A 122 14.15 -9.57 -7.51
N THR A 123 14.43 -8.87 -6.42
CA THR A 123 15.77 -8.43 -6.05
C THR A 123 16.58 -9.55 -5.38
N ARG A 124 17.88 -9.34 -5.17
CA ARG A 124 18.80 -10.30 -4.53
C ARG A 124 18.33 -10.79 -3.16
N ASP A 125 17.82 -9.89 -2.34
CA ASP A 125 17.31 -10.19 -0.99
C ASP A 125 15.91 -10.79 -0.97
N GLY A 126 15.34 -11.06 -2.14
CA GLY A 126 14.03 -11.69 -2.29
C GLY A 126 12.86 -10.71 -2.30
N THR A 127 13.08 -9.41 -2.16
CA THR A 127 12.03 -8.39 -2.27
C THR A 127 11.41 -8.42 -3.67
N ILE A 128 10.08 -8.40 -3.74
CA ILE A 128 9.34 -8.34 -5.01
C ILE A 128 8.93 -6.89 -5.26
N LEU A 129 9.39 -6.34 -6.37
CA LEU A 129 9.04 -5.01 -6.86
C LEU A 129 8.06 -5.12 -8.02
N THR A 130 7.11 -4.20 -8.12
CA THR A 130 6.32 -4.01 -9.34
C THR A 130 7.05 -3.00 -10.21
N VAL A 131 7.47 -3.44 -11.40
CA VAL A 131 8.25 -2.59 -12.31
C VAL A 131 7.56 -2.39 -13.65
N LEU A 132 7.84 -1.26 -14.31
CA LEU A 132 7.56 -1.05 -15.72
C LEU A 132 8.85 -1.28 -16.50
N MET A 133 8.85 -2.34 -17.31
CA MET A 133 9.94 -2.71 -18.19
C MET A 133 9.71 -2.11 -19.57
N SER A 134 10.71 -1.40 -20.10
CA SER A 134 10.78 -1.02 -21.49
C SER A 134 12.08 -1.57 -22.10
N ALA A 135 11.98 -2.24 -23.21
CA ALA A 135 13.13 -2.88 -23.85
C ALA A 135 13.06 -2.77 -25.36
N ARG A 136 14.21 -2.68 -26.03
CA ARG A 136 14.31 -2.62 -27.49
C ARG A 136 15.48 -3.43 -27.97
N VAL A 137 15.27 -4.18 -29.06
CA VAL A 137 16.32 -4.88 -29.78
C VAL A 137 17.09 -3.88 -30.63
N ILE A 138 18.40 -3.83 -30.44
CA ILE A 138 19.35 -3.03 -31.20
C ILE A 138 20.16 -3.98 -32.09
N GLN A 139 20.13 -3.75 -33.40
CA GLN A 139 20.94 -4.50 -34.36
C GLN A 139 22.37 -3.98 -34.34
N ALA A 140 23.33 -4.88 -34.21
CA ALA A 140 24.74 -4.61 -34.34
C ALA A 140 25.35 -5.54 -35.40
N GLU A 141 26.52 -5.19 -35.94
CA GLU A 141 27.16 -5.97 -37.00
C GLU A 141 27.48 -7.41 -36.58
N SER A 142 27.79 -7.63 -35.30
CA SER A 142 28.16 -8.96 -34.78
C SER A 142 26.95 -9.75 -34.28
N GLU A 143 26.24 -9.22 -33.30
CA GLU A 143 25.05 -9.86 -32.70
C GLU A 143 24.08 -8.82 -32.15
N PRO A 144 22.75 -9.07 -32.26
CA PRO A 144 21.78 -8.16 -31.71
C PRO A 144 21.81 -8.19 -30.17
N TYR A 145 21.59 -7.02 -29.56
CA TYR A 145 21.46 -6.88 -28.12
C TYR A 145 20.15 -6.16 -27.74
N ILE A 146 19.75 -6.31 -26.52
CA ILE A 146 18.55 -5.65 -25.97
C ILE A 146 19.00 -4.59 -24.98
N LEU A 147 18.58 -3.36 -25.21
CA LEU A 147 18.66 -2.30 -24.22
C LEU A 147 17.35 -2.27 -23.45
N SER A 148 17.41 -2.44 -22.15
CA SER A 148 16.25 -2.41 -21.26
C SER A 148 16.37 -1.31 -20.21
N VAL A 149 15.22 -0.72 -19.88
CA VAL A 149 15.04 0.27 -18.81
C VAL A 149 13.96 -0.25 -17.88
N VAL A 150 14.23 -0.21 -16.58
CA VAL A 150 13.35 -0.73 -15.53
C VAL A 150 12.99 0.41 -14.60
N LEU A 151 11.70 0.70 -14.47
CA LEU A 151 11.19 1.71 -13.56
C LEU A 151 10.43 1.02 -12.41
N ASP A 152 10.89 1.19 -11.18
CA ASP A 152 10.14 0.76 -10.00
C ASP A 152 8.91 1.66 -9.81
N VAL A 153 7.73 1.04 -9.77
CA VAL A 153 6.45 1.72 -9.55
C VAL A 153 5.71 1.19 -8.33
N THR A 154 6.38 0.42 -7.49
CA THR A 154 5.80 -0.25 -6.30
C THR A 154 5.15 0.75 -5.37
N GLU A 155 5.90 1.77 -4.93
CA GLU A 155 5.39 2.81 -4.03
C GLU A 155 4.29 3.65 -4.69
N ARG A 156 4.50 4.07 -5.94
CA ARG A 156 3.52 4.84 -6.70
C ARG A 156 2.18 4.11 -6.83
N ARG A 157 2.21 2.79 -7.07
CA ARG A 157 1.00 1.96 -7.12
C ARG A 157 0.32 1.83 -5.78
N ARG A 158 1.11 1.58 -4.74
CA ARG A 158 0.59 1.51 -3.37
C ARG A 158 -0.11 2.81 -2.99
N LEU A 159 0.53 3.95 -3.20
CA LEU A 159 -0.04 5.27 -2.91
C LEU A 159 -1.29 5.56 -3.74
N ARG A 160 -1.29 5.15 -5.02
CA ARG A 160 -2.47 5.32 -5.88
C ARG A 160 -3.65 4.47 -5.41
N ALA A 161 -3.41 3.22 -5.05
CA ALA A 161 -4.46 2.34 -4.49
C ALA A 161 -5.02 2.90 -3.17
N GLN A 162 -4.16 3.41 -2.30
CA GLN A 162 -4.59 4.07 -1.06
C GLN A 162 -5.43 5.32 -1.34
N LEU A 163 -5.02 6.16 -2.29
CA LEU A 163 -5.78 7.35 -2.69
C LEU A 163 -7.15 6.99 -3.30
N GLU A 164 -7.22 5.99 -4.15
CA GLU A 164 -8.48 5.50 -4.73
C GLU A 164 -9.41 4.94 -3.65
N GLN A 165 -8.86 4.23 -2.69
CA GLN A 165 -9.61 3.72 -1.53
C GLN A 165 -10.13 4.88 -0.66
N ALA A 166 -9.28 5.85 -0.35
CA ALA A 166 -9.68 7.04 0.42
C ALA A 166 -10.78 7.84 -0.29
N ARG A 167 -10.68 8.03 -1.61
CA ARG A 167 -11.73 8.72 -2.41
C ARG A 167 -13.06 7.96 -2.42
N LYS A 168 -13.02 6.62 -2.55
CA LYS A 168 -14.23 5.80 -2.43
C LYS A 168 -14.88 5.97 -1.06
N MET A 169 -14.06 5.97 -0.02
CA MET A 169 -14.48 6.18 1.36
C MET A 169 -15.16 7.55 1.56
N GLU A 170 -14.52 8.62 1.07
CA GLU A 170 -15.01 10.00 1.13
C GLU A 170 -16.36 10.15 0.41
N ALA A 171 -16.49 9.59 -0.79
CA ALA A 171 -17.76 9.63 -1.54
C ALA A 171 -18.91 8.93 -0.80
N VAL A 172 -18.63 7.74 -0.21
CA VAL A 172 -19.61 7.00 0.60
C VAL A 172 -19.95 7.78 1.87
N ALA A 173 -18.97 8.41 2.51
CA ALA A 173 -19.17 9.24 3.70
C ALA A 173 -20.08 10.43 3.41
N THR A 174 -19.84 11.15 2.33
CA THR A 174 -20.65 12.31 1.94
C THR A 174 -22.10 11.93 1.66
N LEU A 175 -22.32 10.85 0.89
CA LEU A 175 -23.68 10.34 0.63
C LEU A 175 -24.37 9.86 1.92
N ALA A 176 -23.61 9.16 2.78
CA ALA A 176 -24.10 8.65 4.04
C ALA A 176 -24.57 9.78 4.98
N ALA A 177 -23.83 10.89 5.05
CA ALA A 177 -24.18 12.04 5.86
C ALA A 177 -25.53 12.68 5.44
N GLY A 178 -25.72 12.90 4.13
CA GLY A 178 -26.97 13.46 3.59
C GLY A 178 -28.17 12.55 3.86
N ILE A 179 -28.03 11.27 3.52
CA ILE A 179 -29.07 10.26 3.70
C ILE A 179 -29.40 10.09 5.19
N ALA A 180 -28.40 9.99 6.06
CA ALA A 180 -28.65 9.79 7.49
C ALA A 180 -29.36 10.98 8.13
N HIS A 181 -29.10 12.22 7.69
CA HIS A 181 -29.79 13.39 8.18
C HIS A 181 -31.28 13.36 7.82
N GLU A 182 -31.65 13.00 6.58
CA GLU A 182 -33.03 12.85 6.14
C GLU A 182 -33.74 11.70 6.87
N PHE A 183 -33.07 10.55 7.04
CA PHE A 183 -33.63 9.43 7.80
C PHE A 183 -33.88 9.77 9.27
N ASN A 184 -32.97 10.49 9.92
CA ASN A 184 -33.16 10.91 11.32
C ASN A 184 -34.32 11.87 11.47
N ASN A 185 -34.50 12.77 10.53
CA ASN A 185 -35.67 13.69 10.52
C ASN A 185 -37.00 12.91 10.39
N ALA A 186 -37.07 11.96 9.45
CA ALA A 186 -38.26 11.12 9.27
C ALA A 186 -38.53 10.23 10.50
N LEU A 187 -37.49 9.64 11.09
CA LEU A 187 -37.60 8.81 12.29
C LEU A 187 -38.02 9.59 13.52
N THR A 188 -37.55 10.83 13.68
CA THR A 188 -38.01 11.72 14.75
C THR A 188 -39.49 11.96 14.65
N GLY A 189 -40.02 12.19 13.42
CA GLY A 189 -41.45 12.30 13.19
C GLY A 189 -42.23 11.01 13.52
N VAL A 190 -41.69 9.85 13.14
CA VAL A 190 -42.34 8.55 13.43
C VAL A 190 -42.35 8.26 14.93
N ILE A 191 -41.24 8.45 15.64
CA ILE A 191 -41.12 8.21 17.09
C ILE A 191 -42.02 9.16 17.84
N GLY A 192 -42.03 10.45 17.50
CA GLY A 192 -42.91 11.44 18.15
C GLY A 192 -44.40 11.12 17.98
N ASN A 193 -44.86 10.69 16.80
CA ASN A 193 -46.24 10.25 16.59
C ASN A 193 -46.57 8.95 17.36
N LEU A 194 -45.60 8.02 17.51
CA LEU A 194 -45.77 6.81 18.31
C LEU A 194 -45.92 7.15 19.81
N ASP A 195 -45.16 8.12 20.33
CA ASP A 195 -45.25 8.61 21.70
C ASP A 195 -46.62 9.25 21.96
N LEU A 196 -47.14 10.07 21.00
CA LEU A 196 -48.50 10.64 21.08
C LEU A 196 -49.57 9.56 21.04
N LEU A 197 -49.44 8.56 20.17
CA LEU A 197 -50.40 7.44 20.13
C LEU A 197 -50.39 6.62 21.42
N GLU A 198 -49.21 6.42 22.05
CA GLU A 198 -49.08 5.73 23.34
C GLU A 198 -49.83 6.48 24.45
N LEU A 199 -49.75 7.82 24.45
CA LEU A 199 -50.48 8.67 25.37
C LEU A 199 -52.01 8.61 25.16
N VAL A 200 -52.47 8.64 23.90
CA VAL A 200 -53.89 8.60 23.57
C VAL A 200 -54.54 7.24 23.83
N LEU A 201 -53.76 6.16 23.67
CA LEU A 201 -54.23 4.79 23.83
C LEU A 201 -53.99 4.23 25.24
N ASN A 202 -53.64 5.09 26.20
CA ASN A 202 -53.32 4.73 27.58
C ASN A 202 -54.46 3.88 28.20
N GLY A 203 -54.14 2.59 28.55
CA GLY A 203 -55.09 1.63 29.13
C GLY A 203 -55.64 0.56 28.17
N ARG A 204 -55.28 0.57 26.88
CA ARG A 204 -55.65 -0.51 25.93
C ARG A 204 -54.49 -1.46 25.73
N GLU A 205 -54.45 -2.56 26.46
CA GLU A 205 -53.38 -3.57 26.47
C GLU A 205 -53.06 -4.13 25.06
N GLN A 206 -54.07 -4.26 24.20
CA GLN A 206 -53.90 -4.71 22.80
C GLN A 206 -53.14 -3.73 21.93
N ALA A 207 -53.25 -2.41 22.15
CA ALA A 207 -52.53 -1.39 21.38
C ALA A 207 -51.00 -1.44 21.70
N GLY A 208 -50.64 -1.70 22.96
CA GLY A 208 -49.26 -1.84 23.37
C GLY A 208 -48.50 -2.97 22.66
N ASN A 209 -49.22 -4.04 22.31
CA ASN A 209 -48.59 -5.19 21.58
C ASN A 209 -48.17 -4.82 20.15
N TYR A 210 -48.80 -3.84 19.52
CA TYR A 210 -48.44 -3.34 18.18
C TYR A 210 -47.48 -2.14 18.24
N LEU A 211 -47.63 -1.25 19.21
CA LEU A 211 -46.78 -0.05 19.33
C LEU A 211 -45.34 -0.38 19.74
N LYS A 212 -45.14 -1.32 20.67
CA LYS A 212 -43.80 -1.74 21.12
C LYS A 212 -42.90 -2.22 19.98
N PRO A 213 -43.34 -3.14 19.07
CA PRO A 213 -42.52 -3.59 17.94
C PRO A 213 -42.19 -2.46 16.95
N ILE A 214 -43.15 -1.56 16.68
CA ILE A 214 -42.96 -0.43 15.76
C ILE A 214 -41.94 0.55 16.37
N LYS A 215 -42.06 0.90 17.64
CA LYS A 215 -41.15 1.78 18.36
C LYS A 215 -39.72 1.17 18.41
N SER A 216 -39.62 -0.13 18.70
CA SER A 216 -38.34 -0.86 18.65
C SER A 216 -37.68 -0.82 17.25
N SER A 217 -38.50 -0.94 16.20
CA SER A 217 -37.98 -0.88 14.81
C SER A 217 -37.53 0.54 14.43
N ALA A 218 -38.26 1.59 14.85
CA ALA A 218 -37.87 2.97 14.65
C ALA A 218 -36.57 3.32 15.39
N PHE A 219 -36.42 2.92 16.64
CA PHE A 219 -35.13 3.07 17.38
C PHE A 219 -34.00 2.31 16.75
N ARG A 220 -34.23 1.12 16.21
CA ARG A 220 -33.25 0.34 15.49
C ARG A 220 -32.76 1.03 14.23
N MET A 221 -33.69 1.65 13.46
CA MET A 221 -33.35 2.47 12.30
C MET A 221 -32.57 3.74 12.69
N ALA A 222 -32.97 4.44 13.76
CA ALA A 222 -32.23 5.60 14.27
C ALA A 222 -30.77 5.24 14.67
N ARG A 223 -30.57 4.09 15.31
CA ARG A 223 -29.23 3.61 15.64
C ARG A 223 -28.39 3.32 14.39
N LEU A 224 -28.99 2.75 13.35
CA LEU A 224 -28.29 2.46 12.11
C LEU A 224 -27.91 3.72 11.33
N THR A 225 -28.79 4.71 11.31
CA THR A 225 -28.46 6.01 10.70
C THR A 225 -27.39 6.76 11.48
N SER A 226 -27.38 6.63 12.82
CA SER A 226 -26.29 7.17 13.64
C SER A 226 -24.94 6.49 13.39
N GLN A 227 -24.92 5.18 13.16
CA GLN A 227 -23.71 4.45 12.76
C GLN A 227 -23.22 4.90 11.38
N LEU A 228 -24.13 5.12 10.44
CA LEU A 228 -23.79 5.64 9.11
C LEU A 228 -23.23 7.07 9.20
N LEU A 229 -23.82 7.90 10.06
CA LEU A 229 -23.40 9.29 10.29
C LEU A 229 -22.03 9.36 10.99
N ALA A 230 -21.75 8.44 11.91
CA ALA A 230 -20.45 8.35 12.59
C ALA A 230 -19.32 8.03 11.60
N TYR A 231 -19.62 7.21 10.58
CA TYR A 231 -18.69 6.95 9.47
C TYR A 231 -18.50 8.19 8.57
N ALA A 232 -19.53 9.01 8.38
CA ALA A 232 -19.57 10.12 7.43
C ALA A 232 -19.10 11.48 7.97
N ARG A 233 -18.99 11.65 9.29
CA ARG A 233 -18.68 12.95 9.91
C ARG A 233 -17.17 13.16 10.03
N GLU A 234 -16.61 13.87 9.10
CA GLU A 234 -15.45 14.72 9.36
C GLU A 234 -15.84 15.88 10.30
N GLY A 235 -15.25 15.94 11.50
CA GLY A 235 -15.01 17.22 12.13
C GLY A 235 -16.00 17.78 13.17
N LYS A 236 -16.98 17.05 13.70
CA LYS A 236 -17.79 17.51 14.86
C LYS A 236 -17.98 16.42 15.91
N TYR A 237 -16.90 16.02 16.54
CA TYR A 237 -16.89 15.17 17.73
C TYR A 237 -16.35 15.96 18.91
N GLN A 238 -16.87 15.69 20.10
CA GLN A 238 -16.45 16.36 21.34
C GLN A 238 -15.41 15.50 22.02
N THR A 239 -14.14 15.77 21.71
CA THR A 239 -13.04 15.11 22.41
C THR A 239 -12.94 15.57 23.85
N ARG A 240 -12.61 14.65 24.73
CA ARG A 240 -12.17 14.91 26.10
C ARG A 240 -11.07 13.94 26.47
N THR A 241 -10.27 14.34 27.43
CA THR A 241 -9.22 13.49 27.98
C THR A 241 -9.82 12.55 29.03
N PHE A 242 -9.61 11.24 28.93
CA PHE A 242 -10.09 10.25 29.88
C PHE A 242 -9.25 8.98 29.85
N SER A 243 -9.37 8.16 30.93
CA SER A 243 -8.76 6.82 31.00
C SER A 243 -9.59 5.82 30.20
N LEU A 244 -8.96 5.09 29.27
CA LEU A 244 -9.64 4.02 28.52
C LEU A 244 -10.05 2.85 29.43
N SER A 245 -9.27 2.55 30.49
CA SER A 245 -9.61 1.50 31.45
C SER A 245 -10.90 1.84 32.20
N ASP A 246 -11.00 3.04 32.76
CA ASP A 246 -12.20 3.49 33.49
C ASP A 246 -13.42 3.56 32.56
N PHE A 247 -13.20 4.05 31.33
CA PHE A 247 -14.27 4.10 30.31
C PHE A 247 -14.80 2.70 29.97
N VAL A 248 -13.93 1.70 29.81
CA VAL A 248 -14.35 0.31 29.55
C VAL A 248 -15.13 -0.24 30.73
N GLU A 249 -14.69 0.02 31.98
CA GLU A 249 -15.40 -0.38 33.17
C GLU A 249 -16.83 0.19 33.25
N ASP A 250 -16.99 1.48 32.92
CA ASP A 250 -18.28 2.17 32.90
C ASP A 250 -19.27 1.55 31.93
N ILE A 251 -18.82 1.07 30.78
CA ILE A 251 -19.71 0.52 29.74
C ILE A 251 -19.86 -1.00 29.79
N LEU A 252 -19.12 -1.71 30.63
CA LEU A 252 -19.22 -3.18 30.78
C LEU A 252 -20.67 -3.69 31.00
N PRO A 253 -21.51 -3.04 31.81
CA PRO A 253 -22.91 -3.47 31.97
C PRO A 253 -23.69 -3.47 30.67
N VAL A 254 -23.45 -2.45 29.82
CA VAL A 254 -24.11 -2.32 28.50
C VAL A 254 -23.62 -3.43 27.56
N LEU A 255 -22.31 -3.70 27.54
CA LEU A 255 -21.72 -4.76 26.71
C LEU A 255 -22.21 -6.14 27.11
N ARG A 256 -22.28 -6.42 28.39
CA ARG A 256 -22.80 -7.72 28.94
C ARG A 256 -24.25 -7.99 28.53
N HIS A 257 -25.08 -6.96 28.46
CA HIS A 257 -26.47 -7.09 27.99
C HIS A 257 -26.59 -7.42 26.49
N ALA A 258 -25.59 -7.06 25.69
CA ALA A 258 -25.56 -7.27 24.24
C ALA A 258 -24.99 -8.64 23.83
N ILE A 259 -24.41 -9.39 24.78
CA ILE A 259 -23.74 -10.66 24.55
C ILE A 259 -24.62 -11.84 25.05
N HIS A 260 -24.60 -12.95 24.31
CA HIS A 260 -25.32 -14.17 24.72
C HIS A 260 -24.79 -14.66 26.10
N PRO A 261 -25.67 -15.13 27.01
CA PRO A 261 -25.26 -15.54 28.39
C PRO A 261 -24.20 -16.64 28.43
N GLU A 262 -24.05 -17.44 27.40
CA GLU A 262 -23.04 -18.50 27.32
C GLU A 262 -21.64 -18.00 26.95
N VAL A 263 -21.52 -16.75 26.48
CA VAL A 263 -20.23 -16.11 26.13
C VAL A 263 -19.69 -15.38 27.37
N ARG A 264 -18.49 -15.73 27.80
CA ARG A 264 -17.82 -15.09 28.95
C ARG A 264 -17.12 -13.80 28.49
N LEU A 265 -17.41 -12.69 29.17
CA LEU A 265 -16.69 -11.43 28.98
C LEU A 265 -15.67 -11.28 30.14
N GLU A 266 -14.38 -11.31 29.79
CA GLU A 266 -13.24 -11.13 30.69
C GLU A 266 -12.60 -9.77 30.41
N THR A 267 -12.00 -9.16 31.43
CA THR A 267 -11.33 -7.86 31.29
C THR A 267 -9.98 -7.87 32.00
N ASP A 268 -9.04 -7.12 31.42
CA ASP A 268 -7.72 -6.84 31.98
C ASP A 268 -7.46 -5.34 31.79
N LEU A 269 -7.79 -4.55 32.82
CA LEU A 269 -7.90 -3.09 32.74
C LEU A 269 -6.99 -2.44 33.82
N PRO A 270 -5.69 -2.31 33.54
CA PRO A 270 -4.77 -1.67 34.47
C PRO A 270 -5.10 -0.19 34.69
N HIS A 271 -5.03 0.30 35.94
CA HIS A 271 -5.34 1.68 36.30
C HIS A 271 -4.24 2.68 35.89
N HIS A 272 -3.04 2.22 35.52
CA HIS A 272 -1.88 3.06 35.15
C HIS A 272 -1.75 3.31 33.64
N VAL A 273 -2.82 3.09 32.89
CA VAL A 273 -2.85 3.38 31.45
C VAL A 273 -2.94 4.88 31.23
N SER A 274 -2.12 5.41 30.30
CA SER A 274 -2.13 6.82 29.95
C SER A 274 -3.52 7.26 29.46
N PRO A 275 -3.96 8.50 29.75
CA PRO A 275 -5.22 9.01 29.21
C PRO A 275 -5.13 9.19 27.70
N VAL A 276 -6.28 9.16 27.03
CA VAL A 276 -6.43 9.45 25.60
C VAL A 276 -7.32 10.67 25.40
N GLU A 277 -7.15 11.36 24.27
CA GLU A 277 -8.05 12.43 23.84
C GLU A 277 -8.99 11.89 22.76
N ALA A 278 -10.24 11.58 23.14
CA ALA A 278 -11.22 10.99 22.24
C ALA A 278 -12.66 11.40 22.61
N ASP A 279 -13.60 11.15 21.71
CA ASP A 279 -15.04 11.30 21.97
C ASP A 279 -15.58 9.99 22.60
N PRO A 280 -15.99 9.99 23.87
CA PRO A 280 -16.45 8.77 24.55
C PRO A 280 -17.68 8.14 23.88
N THR A 281 -18.55 8.93 23.28
CA THR A 281 -19.72 8.40 22.57
C THR A 281 -19.30 7.60 21.35
N GLN A 282 -18.31 8.11 20.60
CA GLN A 282 -17.75 7.39 19.45
C GLN A 282 -16.95 6.16 19.90
N MET A 283 -16.19 6.26 21.00
CA MET A 283 -15.46 5.10 21.55
C MET A 283 -16.43 4.02 22.04
N GLN A 284 -17.56 4.39 22.61
CA GLN A 284 -18.61 3.41 22.95
C GLN A 284 -19.17 2.71 21.72
N MET A 285 -19.36 3.42 20.61
CA MET A 285 -19.77 2.81 19.32
C MET A 285 -18.72 1.83 18.81
N VAL A 286 -17.44 2.22 18.86
CA VAL A 286 -16.31 1.37 18.48
C VAL A 286 -16.32 0.07 19.28
N LEU A 287 -16.28 0.18 20.61
CA LEU A 287 -16.19 -1.01 21.47
C LEU A 287 -17.44 -1.90 21.35
N SER A 288 -18.64 -1.29 21.26
CA SER A 288 -19.88 -2.04 21.08
C SER A 288 -19.91 -2.80 19.74
N ALA A 289 -19.41 -2.19 18.65
CA ALA A 289 -19.37 -2.84 17.33
C ALA A 289 -18.37 -4.01 17.31
N VAL A 290 -17.18 -3.82 17.88
CA VAL A 290 -16.15 -4.86 17.95
C VAL A 290 -16.63 -6.04 18.81
N VAL A 291 -17.17 -5.76 20.00
CA VAL A 291 -17.68 -6.79 20.92
C VAL A 291 -18.89 -7.53 20.33
N ALA A 292 -19.79 -6.83 19.63
CA ALA A 292 -20.91 -7.47 18.93
C ALA A 292 -20.43 -8.40 17.82
N ASN A 293 -19.44 -8.00 17.04
CA ASN A 293 -18.84 -8.85 15.99
C ASN A 293 -18.16 -10.08 16.59
N ALA A 294 -17.43 -9.93 17.70
CA ALA A 294 -16.83 -11.03 18.45
C ALA A 294 -17.89 -12.02 18.97
N ALA A 295 -18.94 -11.50 19.60
CA ALA A 295 -20.03 -12.32 20.11
C ALA A 295 -20.78 -13.10 19.00
N GLU A 296 -20.99 -12.48 17.84
CA GLU A 296 -21.61 -13.12 16.69
C GLU A 296 -20.69 -14.15 15.97
N ALA A 297 -19.36 -14.06 16.19
CA ALA A 297 -18.41 -15.03 15.65
C ALA A 297 -18.32 -16.30 16.52
N ILE A 298 -18.83 -16.26 17.75
CA ILE A 298 -18.82 -17.37 18.70
C ILE A 298 -20.11 -18.17 18.55
N GLU A 299 -20.00 -19.46 18.23
CA GLU A 299 -21.11 -20.40 18.14
C GLU A 299 -21.24 -21.18 19.46
N GLY A 300 -22.20 -20.79 20.32
CA GLY A 300 -22.43 -21.44 21.62
C GLY A 300 -21.58 -20.85 22.74
N ARG A 301 -20.77 -21.67 23.40
CA ARG A 301 -19.90 -21.23 24.51
C ARG A 301 -18.58 -20.69 24.01
N GLY A 302 -18.17 -19.55 24.54
CA GLY A 302 -16.89 -18.96 24.20
C GLY A 302 -16.51 -17.80 25.11
N ARG A 303 -15.45 -17.09 24.73
CA ARG A 303 -14.85 -16.04 25.52
C ARG A 303 -14.52 -14.82 24.67
N ILE A 304 -14.81 -13.63 25.20
CA ILE A 304 -14.34 -12.35 24.71
C ILE A 304 -13.49 -11.72 25.82
N ARG A 305 -12.30 -11.27 25.50
CA ARG A 305 -11.40 -10.60 26.45
C ARG A 305 -11.11 -9.19 26.00
N ILE A 306 -11.31 -8.20 26.89
CA ILE A 306 -11.00 -6.78 26.64
C ILE A 306 -9.80 -6.41 27.49
N ILE A 307 -8.78 -5.85 26.85
CA ILE A 307 -7.51 -5.49 27.49
C ILE A 307 -7.20 -4.05 27.14
N THR A 308 -6.71 -3.27 28.10
CA THR A 308 -6.13 -1.95 27.84
C THR A 308 -4.68 -1.93 28.31
N GLY A 309 -3.84 -1.14 27.64
CA GLY A 309 -2.43 -1.01 28.01
C GLY A 309 -1.74 0.12 27.29
N ASN A 310 -0.60 0.54 27.82
CA ASN A 310 0.30 1.47 27.10
C ASN A 310 1.14 0.67 26.12
N ASP A 311 1.38 1.26 24.96
CA ASP A 311 2.25 0.71 23.92
C ASP A 311 3.14 1.81 23.34
N GLU A 312 4.37 1.46 22.99
CA GLU A 312 5.31 2.40 22.40
C GLU A 312 5.69 1.92 21.01
N ILE A 313 5.29 2.69 20.00
CA ILE A 313 5.59 2.36 18.61
C ILE A 313 6.98 2.90 18.26
N THR A 314 7.93 1.98 18.15
CA THR A 314 9.33 2.26 17.77
C THR A 314 9.49 2.39 16.26
N GLU A 315 10.67 2.88 15.81
CA GLU A 315 11.00 2.95 14.38
C GLU A 315 10.97 1.57 13.70
N GLU A 316 11.34 0.51 14.43
CA GLU A 316 11.33 -0.86 13.92
C GLU A 316 9.89 -1.35 13.67
N THR A 317 8.98 -1.07 14.60
CA THR A 317 7.54 -1.37 14.46
C THR A 317 6.89 -0.52 13.36
N ALA A 318 7.26 0.76 13.25
CA ALA A 318 6.76 1.66 12.22
C ALA A 318 7.21 1.26 10.79
N GLN A 319 8.38 0.60 10.64
CA GLN A 319 8.81 0.03 9.34
C GLN A 319 7.90 -1.11 8.87
N GLN A 320 7.34 -1.88 9.80
CA GLN A 320 6.38 -2.95 9.48
C GLN A 320 4.96 -2.41 9.23
N HIS A 321 4.64 -1.25 9.82
CA HIS A 321 3.34 -0.56 9.73
C HIS A 321 3.54 0.91 9.30
N PRO A 322 3.81 1.19 8.03
CA PRO A 322 4.20 2.53 7.55
C PRO A 322 3.19 3.65 7.81
N ASP A 323 1.92 3.28 8.07
CA ASP A 323 0.85 4.24 8.37
C ASP A 323 0.69 4.51 9.88
N LEU A 324 1.52 3.89 10.75
CA LEU A 324 1.51 4.07 12.18
C LEU A 324 2.74 4.90 12.60
N PRO A 325 2.56 6.20 12.94
CA PRO A 325 3.66 7.06 13.38
C PRO A 325 4.30 6.54 14.68
N THR A 326 5.59 6.79 14.84
CA THR A 326 6.30 6.52 16.09
C THR A 326 5.77 7.37 17.23
N GLY A 327 5.64 6.82 18.43
CA GLY A 327 5.17 7.55 19.60
C GLY A 327 4.53 6.66 20.65
N SER A 328 4.02 7.32 21.72
CA SER A 328 3.32 6.65 22.80
C SER A 328 1.83 6.53 22.49
N TYR A 329 1.31 5.32 22.59
CA TYR A 329 -0.08 4.98 22.32
C TYR A 329 -0.71 4.26 23.50
N VAL A 330 -2.03 4.29 23.53
CA VAL A 330 -2.83 3.41 24.37
C VAL A 330 -3.51 2.41 23.45
N CYS A 331 -3.32 1.13 23.74
CA CYS A 331 -3.92 0.02 23.00
C CYS A 331 -5.17 -0.46 23.71
N LEU A 332 -6.29 -0.49 22.99
CA LEU A 332 -7.51 -1.21 23.34
C LEU A 332 -7.54 -2.50 22.52
N ARG A 333 -7.47 -3.63 23.16
CA ARG A 333 -7.44 -4.94 22.50
C ARG A 333 -8.68 -5.74 22.86
N VAL A 334 -9.31 -6.36 21.87
CA VAL A 334 -10.45 -7.25 22.03
C VAL A 334 -10.11 -8.58 21.36
N ASP A 335 -10.08 -9.65 22.15
CA ASP A 335 -9.79 -11.01 21.69
C ASP A 335 -11.07 -11.85 21.79
N ASP A 336 -11.36 -12.65 20.76
CA ASP A 336 -12.42 -13.66 20.80
C ASP A 336 -11.87 -15.04 20.36
N ASP A 337 -12.50 -16.09 20.84
CA ASP A 337 -12.24 -17.47 20.45
C ASP A 337 -13.30 -18.00 19.46
N GLY A 338 -13.87 -17.09 18.65
CA GLY A 338 -14.86 -17.40 17.63
C GLY A 338 -14.27 -18.12 16.41
N ARG A 339 -15.08 -18.20 15.33
CA ARG A 339 -14.72 -18.93 14.11
C ARG A 339 -13.56 -18.31 13.31
N GLY A 340 -13.16 -17.06 13.61
CA GLY A 340 -12.15 -16.34 12.86
C GLY A 340 -12.54 -15.99 11.42
N MET A 341 -11.56 -15.52 10.64
CA MET A 341 -11.71 -15.06 9.25
C MET A 341 -10.57 -15.56 8.38
N ASP A 342 -10.87 -15.80 7.09
CA ASP A 342 -9.86 -15.98 6.05
C ASP A 342 -9.23 -14.64 5.62
N GLU A 343 -8.18 -14.70 4.81
CA GLU A 343 -7.43 -13.52 4.37
C GLU A 343 -8.27 -12.58 3.49
N GLU A 344 -9.15 -13.13 2.65
CA GLU A 344 -10.04 -12.33 1.80
C GLU A 344 -11.03 -11.53 2.65
N THR A 345 -11.67 -12.16 3.62
CA THR A 345 -12.58 -11.51 4.56
C THR A 345 -11.86 -10.46 5.40
N ARG A 346 -10.66 -10.79 5.91
CA ARG A 346 -9.84 -9.87 6.70
C ARG A 346 -9.47 -8.61 5.91
N ALA A 347 -9.08 -8.75 4.65
CA ALA A 347 -8.72 -7.63 3.79
C ALA A 347 -9.89 -6.69 3.50
N ARG A 348 -11.12 -7.23 3.47
CA ARG A 348 -12.34 -6.51 3.07
C ARG A 348 -13.23 -6.10 4.23
N MET A 349 -12.94 -6.51 5.46
CA MET A 349 -13.83 -6.31 6.62
C MET A 349 -14.13 -4.85 6.95
N PHE A 350 -13.28 -3.93 6.52
CA PHE A 350 -13.49 -2.47 6.68
C PHE A 350 -14.20 -1.82 5.49
N GLU A 351 -14.47 -2.57 4.42
CA GLU A 351 -15.26 -2.06 3.29
C GLU A 351 -16.72 -1.85 3.71
N PRO A 352 -17.31 -0.68 3.43
CA PRO A 352 -18.74 -0.46 3.68
C PRO A 352 -19.60 -1.48 2.94
N PHE A 353 -20.64 -1.97 3.63
CA PHE A 353 -21.58 -2.98 3.13
C PHE A 353 -21.00 -4.38 2.91
N PHE A 354 -19.71 -4.59 3.16
CA PHE A 354 -19.13 -5.93 3.12
C PHE A 354 -19.54 -6.73 4.37
N THR A 355 -20.10 -7.90 4.16
CA THR A 355 -20.51 -8.82 5.24
C THR A 355 -20.53 -10.24 4.73
N THR A 356 -20.06 -11.18 5.55
CA THR A 356 -20.20 -12.62 5.34
C THR A 356 -21.45 -13.20 6.04
N LYS A 357 -22.24 -12.35 6.74
CA LYS A 357 -23.39 -12.73 7.56
C LYS A 357 -24.70 -12.47 6.82
N PHE A 358 -25.63 -13.43 6.87
CA PHE A 358 -26.92 -13.36 6.17
C PHE A 358 -27.78 -12.13 6.60
N HIS A 359 -27.69 -11.70 7.85
CA HIS A 359 -28.40 -10.53 8.39
C HIS A 359 -27.48 -9.34 8.72
N GLY A 360 -26.18 -9.45 8.38
CA GLY A 360 -25.21 -8.39 8.58
C GLY A 360 -25.34 -7.29 7.52
N ARG A 361 -25.20 -6.02 7.91
CA ARG A 361 -25.26 -4.87 6.98
C ARG A 361 -23.89 -4.35 6.55
N GLY A 362 -22.80 -4.93 7.10
CA GLY A 362 -21.45 -4.56 6.72
C GLY A 362 -21.02 -3.11 7.04
N LEU A 363 -21.69 -2.45 7.99
CA LEU A 363 -21.39 -1.05 8.36
C LEU A 363 -20.62 -0.93 9.67
N GLY A 364 -20.62 -1.96 10.53
CA GLY A 364 -20.06 -1.88 11.87
C GLY A 364 -18.54 -1.64 11.86
N MET A 365 -17.78 -2.48 11.15
CA MET A 365 -16.32 -2.36 11.09
C MET A 365 -15.84 -1.18 10.24
N ALA A 366 -16.59 -0.82 9.22
CA ALA A 366 -16.34 0.41 8.46
C ALA A 366 -16.45 1.65 9.36
N ALA A 367 -17.50 1.72 10.21
CA ALA A 367 -17.66 2.80 11.19
C ALA A 367 -16.52 2.80 12.23
N VAL A 368 -16.11 1.63 12.73
CA VAL A 368 -14.98 1.50 13.65
C VAL A 368 -13.71 2.08 13.03
N TYR A 369 -13.41 1.72 11.78
CA TYR A 369 -12.25 2.23 11.06
C TYR A 369 -12.28 3.76 10.92
N GLY A 370 -13.41 4.32 10.49
CA GLY A 370 -13.59 5.77 10.34
C GLY A 370 -13.43 6.53 11.67
N ILE A 371 -14.06 6.03 12.74
CA ILE A 371 -13.96 6.64 14.07
C ILE A 371 -12.51 6.62 14.58
N VAL A 372 -11.83 5.47 14.48
CA VAL A 372 -10.45 5.34 14.94
C VAL A 372 -9.52 6.30 14.18
N LYS A 373 -9.67 6.40 12.86
CA LYS A 373 -8.89 7.33 12.03
C LYS A 373 -9.17 8.79 12.36
N ASN A 374 -10.40 9.17 12.64
CA ASN A 374 -10.77 10.53 13.05
C ASN A 374 -10.13 10.94 14.40
N HIS A 375 -9.75 9.96 15.22
CA HIS A 375 -9.02 10.19 16.47
C HIS A 375 -7.50 10.00 16.33
N ASN A 376 -6.97 10.09 15.10
CA ASN A 376 -5.55 9.86 14.79
C ASN A 376 -5.05 8.48 15.27
N GLY A 377 -5.96 7.52 15.36
CA GLY A 377 -5.68 6.17 15.82
C GLY A 377 -5.35 5.22 14.67
N TRP A 378 -4.95 4.02 15.07
CA TRP A 378 -4.67 2.89 14.19
C TRP A 378 -5.47 1.67 14.64
N ILE A 379 -5.86 0.83 13.69
CA ILE A 379 -6.54 -0.44 13.96
C ILE A 379 -5.84 -1.57 13.23
N GLU A 380 -5.59 -2.65 13.95
CA GLU A 380 -4.99 -3.87 13.45
C GLU A 380 -5.89 -5.06 13.77
N VAL A 381 -5.96 -6.03 12.88
CA VAL A 381 -6.76 -7.23 13.04
C VAL A 381 -5.98 -8.46 12.66
N ASP A 382 -5.78 -9.34 13.64
CA ASP A 382 -5.25 -10.68 13.43
C ASP A 382 -6.38 -11.69 13.53
N SER A 383 -6.53 -12.54 12.52
CA SER A 383 -7.57 -13.56 12.53
C SER A 383 -7.15 -14.76 11.70
N GLU A 384 -7.50 -15.94 12.18
CA GLU A 384 -7.29 -17.20 11.49
C GLU A 384 -8.53 -18.07 11.66
N LEU A 385 -8.97 -18.73 10.59
CA LEU A 385 -10.13 -19.61 10.62
C LEU A 385 -9.98 -20.69 11.73
N GLY A 386 -10.99 -20.76 12.61
CA GLY A 386 -11.05 -21.72 13.74
C GLY A 386 -10.20 -21.32 14.96
N LYS A 387 -9.50 -20.17 14.96
CA LYS A 387 -8.68 -19.71 16.09
C LYS A 387 -9.18 -18.44 16.75
N GLY A 388 -10.18 -17.78 16.16
CA GLY A 388 -10.74 -16.53 16.66
C GLY A 388 -10.12 -15.29 16.03
N THR A 389 -10.40 -14.12 16.65
CA THR A 389 -9.95 -12.81 16.14
C THR A 389 -9.39 -11.98 17.28
N VAL A 390 -8.33 -11.22 16.98
CA VAL A 390 -7.75 -10.19 17.84
C VAL A 390 -7.85 -8.86 17.12
N VAL A 391 -8.58 -7.91 17.71
CA VAL A 391 -8.68 -6.53 17.23
C VAL A 391 -7.89 -5.64 18.16
N ARG A 392 -6.90 -4.91 17.65
CA ARG A 392 -6.10 -3.91 18.39
C ARG A 392 -6.40 -2.51 17.86
N ILE A 393 -6.72 -1.60 18.75
CA ILE A 393 -6.99 -0.20 18.45
C ILE A 393 -5.99 0.63 19.22
N TYR A 394 -5.18 1.39 18.51
CA TYR A 394 -4.16 2.27 19.05
C TYR A 394 -4.66 3.71 18.99
N LEU A 395 -4.70 4.38 20.13
CA LEU A 395 -5.02 5.81 20.23
C LEU A 395 -3.81 6.56 20.78
N PRO A 396 -3.47 7.76 20.26
CA PRO A 396 -2.37 8.54 20.81
C PRO A 396 -2.59 8.83 22.30
N ALA A 397 -1.55 8.64 23.11
CA ALA A 397 -1.59 9.00 24.52
C ALA A 397 -1.68 10.52 24.68
N ALA A 398 -2.57 11.03 25.52
CA ALA A 398 -2.70 12.45 25.81
C ALA A 398 -1.41 12.97 26.48
N GLY A 399 -0.78 13.98 25.87
CA GLY A 399 0.51 14.53 26.34
C GLY A 399 1.76 13.86 25.76
N GLY A 400 1.62 12.80 24.97
CA GLY A 400 2.70 12.22 24.17
C GLY A 400 2.88 12.99 22.88
N SER A 401 4.12 13.44 22.62
CA SER A 401 4.46 14.11 21.36
C SER A 401 4.52 13.09 20.24
N ALA A 402 3.38 12.79 19.61
CA ALA A 402 3.41 12.16 18.30
C ALA A 402 4.07 13.17 17.35
N LYS A 403 5.27 12.87 16.88
CA LYS A 403 5.88 13.67 15.79
C LYS A 403 5.00 13.48 14.56
N ALA A 404 4.10 14.44 14.33
CA ALA A 404 3.43 14.57 13.06
C ALA A 404 4.51 14.59 11.98
N ALA A 405 4.43 13.69 11.02
CA ALA A 405 5.23 13.79 9.81
C ALA A 405 4.86 15.11 9.15
N ASP A 406 5.83 16.04 9.15
CA ASP A 406 5.74 17.35 8.52
C ASP A 406 5.30 17.19 7.06
N LYS A 407 4.05 17.50 6.80
CA LYS A 407 3.48 17.63 5.45
C LYS A 407 3.50 19.08 5.01
N ASP A 408 4.66 19.73 5.21
CA ASP A 408 4.89 21.02 4.57
C ASP A 408 6.41 21.23 4.39
N SER A 409 6.88 20.94 3.20
CA SER A 409 8.00 21.65 2.58
C SER A 409 8.17 21.20 1.13
N SER A 410 7.74 22.07 0.23
CA SER A 410 8.14 22.30 -1.18
C SER A 410 7.52 21.41 -2.21
#